data_8ada1b6eddee9eb6deacd5292f08b858
#
_entry.id   8ada1b6eddee9eb6deacd5292f08b858
#
_cell.length_a   1.000
_cell.length_b   1.000
_cell.length_c   1.000
_cell.angle_alpha   90.00
_cell.angle_beta   90.00
_cell.angle_gamma   90.00
#
_symmetry.space_group_name_H-M   'P 1'
#
loop_
_entity.id
_entity.type
_entity.pdbx_description
1 polymer ?
#
loop_
_entity_poly.entity_id
_entity_poly.type
_entity_poly.pdbx_seq_one_letter_code
_entity_poly.pdbx_strand_id
1 'polypeptide(L)'
;MAIALGVAACATAQMSVVKDAQRAAKEGKPFSEVVGIITPALTNPETAGSSDTWMVPGKAAYDQYDKLVANKQLHMFKNAQDTINQDMLLVPAYEYYMKALAVDTIIDKKGKPKTKNSKKILDTFVGHLNDYYMAGAELYNFQKYDDAFKAFGIFIDLTQMPQLKKSLASNPMAADSIVSSTAFNQGIAAWQVERFDDAIGAFMNAIKLGYNKKQVYDYAMAVAQAAGKNDTLFMIAQEALPLYGKEDTQYIRQITNHYLQSKDYDNAYKAINQAIEQDPANPQYYVVKGII
;
A
#
# COMPACT_ATOMS: atom_id res chain seq x y z
N MET A 1 35.05 7.26 35.00
CA MET A 1 35.72 7.81 33.78
C MET A 1 35.76 6.80 32.62
N ALA A 2 35.93 5.49 32.83
CA ALA A 2 36.05 4.49 31.75
C ALA A 2 34.76 4.27 30.94
N ILE A 3 33.56 4.45 31.51
CA ILE A 3 32.28 4.26 30.82
C ILE A 3 32.00 5.38 29.80
N ALA A 4 32.35 6.62 30.11
CA ALA A 4 32.15 7.76 29.22
C ALA A 4 33.07 7.73 27.97
N LEU A 5 34.29 7.17 28.10
CA LEU A 5 35.21 6.99 26.98
C LEU A 5 34.78 5.88 26.02
N GLY A 6 34.15 4.80 26.51
CA GLY A 6 33.63 3.72 25.68
C GLY A 6 32.43 4.14 24.80
N VAL A 7 31.52 4.95 25.37
CA VAL A 7 30.35 5.47 24.63
C VAL A 7 30.78 6.46 23.53
N ALA A 8 31.71 7.37 23.82
CA ALA A 8 32.21 8.32 22.84
C ALA A 8 32.98 7.65 21.66
N ALA A 9 33.70 6.56 21.93
CA ALA A 9 34.40 5.80 20.90
C ALA A 9 33.43 5.01 20.00
N CYS A 10 32.34 4.47 20.55
CA CYS A 10 31.27 3.83 19.78
C CYS A 10 30.53 4.84 18.88
N ALA A 11 30.21 6.03 19.40
CA ALA A 11 29.52 7.08 18.63
C ALA A 11 30.34 7.55 17.41
N THR A 12 31.64 7.76 17.61
CA THR A 12 32.56 8.15 16.51
C THR A 12 32.71 7.05 15.47
N ALA A 13 32.73 5.76 15.87
CA ALA A 13 32.80 4.63 14.96
C ALA A 13 31.51 4.50 14.12
N GLN A 14 30.34 4.71 14.71
CA GLN A 14 29.07 4.64 13.97
C GLN A 14 28.85 5.83 13.03
N MET A 15 29.29 7.03 13.39
CA MET A 15 29.31 8.18 12.48
C MET A 15 30.27 7.98 11.29
N SER A 16 31.35 7.21 11.48
CA SER A 16 32.23 6.79 10.38
C SER A 16 31.50 5.88 9.40
N VAL A 17 30.73 4.89 9.90
CA VAL A 17 29.92 3.99 9.08
C VAL A 17 28.92 4.77 8.20
N VAL A 18 28.25 5.78 8.76
CA VAL A 18 27.34 6.65 7.97
C VAL A 18 28.09 7.38 6.85
N LYS A 19 29.27 7.92 7.14
CA LYS A 19 30.10 8.60 6.13
C LYS A 19 30.61 7.65 5.05
N ASP A 20 30.98 6.43 5.42
CA ASP A 20 31.45 5.42 4.47
C ASP A 20 30.32 4.98 3.54
N ALA A 21 29.10 4.77 4.07
CA ALA A 21 27.93 4.50 3.24
C ALA A 21 27.55 5.68 2.33
N GLN A 22 27.67 6.93 2.82
CA GLN A 22 27.46 8.13 2.00
C GLN A 22 28.47 8.21 0.85
N ARG A 23 29.74 7.85 1.11
CA ARG A 23 30.76 7.80 0.08
C ARG A 23 30.46 6.73 -0.96
N ALA A 24 30.15 5.50 -0.53
CA ALA A 24 29.77 4.41 -1.42
C ALA A 24 28.57 4.77 -2.32
N ALA A 25 27.53 5.41 -1.75
CA ALA A 25 26.38 5.90 -2.52
C ALA A 25 26.79 6.96 -3.57
N LYS A 26 27.67 7.92 -3.21
CA LYS A 26 28.19 8.94 -4.15
C LYS A 26 29.07 8.34 -5.26
N GLU A 27 29.78 7.28 -4.98
CA GLU A 27 30.58 6.52 -5.96
C GLU A 27 29.71 5.65 -6.88
N GLY A 28 28.38 5.62 -6.67
CA GLY A 28 27.44 4.85 -7.47
C GLY A 28 27.51 3.35 -7.23
N LYS A 29 27.95 2.93 -6.04
CA LYS A 29 27.93 1.53 -5.62
C LYS A 29 26.49 0.99 -5.61
N PRO A 30 26.29 -0.32 -5.86
CA PRO A 30 24.98 -0.93 -5.80
C PRO A 30 24.26 -0.66 -4.47
N PHE A 31 22.94 -0.49 -4.51
CA PHE A 31 22.11 -0.26 -3.33
C PHE A 31 22.38 -1.30 -2.23
N SER A 32 22.50 -2.59 -2.59
CA SER A 32 22.80 -3.67 -1.64
C SER A 32 24.12 -3.48 -0.89
N GLU A 33 25.16 -2.96 -1.57
CA GLU A 33 26.46 -2.65 -0.95
C GLU A 33 26.32 -1.48 0.04
N VAL A 34 25.60 -0.42 -0.35
CA VAL A 34 25.35 0.73 0.52
C VAL A 34 24.56 0.29 1.77
N VAL A 35 23.54 -0.55 1.62
CA VAL A 35 22.77 -1.12 2.73
C VAL A 35 23.67 -1.96 3.64
N GLY A 36 24.51 -2.82 3.08
CA GLY A 36 25.46 -3.61 3.87
C GLY A 36 26.35 -2.76 4.77
N ILE A 37 26.86 -1.64 4.24
CA ILE A 37 27.70 -0.70 5.01
C ILE A 37 26.90 0.02 6.10
N ILE A 38 25.69 0.54 5.78
CA ILE A 38 24.91 1.40 6.70
C ILE A 38 24.17 0.63 7.80
N THR A 39 23.89 -0.65 7.62
CA THR A 39 23.04 -1.46 8.52
C THR A 39 23.43 -1.32 10.00
N PRO A 40 24.70 -1.37 10.43
CA PRO A 40 25.06 -1.16 11.84
C PRO A 40 24.62 0.19 12.40
N ALA A 41 24.61 1.25 11.57
CA ALA A 41 24.19 2.59 12.00
C ALA A 41 22.67 2.75 12.06
N LEU A 42 21.90 1.93 11.33
CA LEU A 42 20.42 1.95 11.36
C LEU A 42 19.84 1.36 12.65
N THR A 43 20.61 0.51 13.33
CA THR A 43 20.20 -0.14 14.58
C THR A 43 20.81 0.48 15.84
N ASN A 44 21.81 1.36 15.68
CA ASN A 44 22.46 2.04 16.79
C ASN A 44 21.63 3.25 17.25
N PRO A 45 21.24 3.35 18.55
CA PRO A 45 20.40 4.45 19.07
C PRO A 45 20.98 5.85 18.83
N GLU A 46 22.32 6.01 18.74
CA GLU A 46 22.95 7.30 18.54
C GLU A 46 22.85 7.81 17.11
N THR A 47 22.74 6.91 16.12
CA THR A 47 22.65 7.26 14.69
C THR A 47 21.27 7.03 14.11
N ALA A 48 20.49 6.03 14.60
CA ALA A 48 19.14 5.73 14.13
C ALA A 48 18.13 6.86 14.39
N GLY A 49 18.36 7.71 15.42
CA GLY A 49 17.56 8.90 15.68
C GLY A 49 17.79 10.06 14.72
N SER A 50 18.71 9.93 13.76
CA SER A 50 19.02 10.98 12.78
C SER A 50 18.38 10.67 11.42
N SER A 51 17.58 11.60 10.90
CA SER A 51 17.03 11.55 9.54
C SER A 51 18.10 11.37 8.48
N ASP A 52 19.28 12.00 8.64
CA ASP A 52 20.40 11.87 7.70
C ASP A 52 20.88 10.42 7.54
N THR A 53 20.82 9.61 8.59
CA THR A 53 21.22 8.20 8.55
C THR A 53 20.29 7.39 7.63
N TRP A 54 18.99 7.57 7.77
CA TRP A 54 17.98 6.88 6.97
C TRP A 54 17.90 7.41 5.53
N MET A 55 18.29 8.67 5.31
CA MET A 55 18.39 9.25 3.97
C MET A 55 19.42 8.55 3.07
N VAL A 56 20.47 7.96 3.65
CA VAL A 56 21.55 7.34 2.86
C VAL A 56 21.06 6.15 2.03
N PRO A 57 20.47 5.10 2.63
CA PRO A 57 19.99 3.96 1.87
C PRO A 57 18.79 4.32 0.99
N GLY A 58 17.86 5.18 1.46
CA GLY A 58 16.73 5.61 0.66
C GLY A 58 17.15 6.33 -0.62
N LYS A 59 18.12 7.27 -0.49
CA LYS A 59 18.68 7.95 -1.66
C LYS A 59 19.39 6.99 -2.60
N ALA A 60 20.19 6.05 -2.06
CA ALA A 60 20.91 5.08 -2.90
C ALA A 60 19.93 4.20 -3.71
N ALA A 61 18.78 3.82 -3.13
CA ALA A 61 17.77 3.07 -3.84
C ALA A 61 17.13 3.90 -4.98
N TYR A 62 16.73 5.16 -4.72
CA TYR A 62 16.19 6.05 -5.77
C TYR A 62 17.25 6.35 -6.86
N ASP A 63 18.47 6.68 -6.49
CA ASP A 63 19.54 6.97 -7.47
C ASP A 63 19.79 5.74 -8.39
N GLN A 64 19.73 4.53 -7.84
CA GLN A 64 19.85 3.31 -8.64
C GLN A 64 18.63 3.05 -9.50
N TYR A 65 17.40 3.29 -8.97
CA TYR A 65 16.18 3.23 -9.75
C TYR A 65 16.23 4.16 -10.96
N ASP A 66 16.55 5.44 -10.75
CA ASP A 66 16.64 6.46 -11.82
C ASP A 66 17.65 6.08 -12.88
N LYS A 67 18.82 5.54 -12.48
CA LYS A 67 19.82 5.02 -13.38
C LYS A 67 19.28 3.86 -14.23
N LEU A 68 18.51 2.96 -13.64
CA LEU A 68 17.91 1.83 -14.36
C LEU A 68 16.78 2.30 -15.29
N VAL A 69 15.98 3.30 -14.90
CA VAL A 69 15.01 3.95 -15.80
C VAL A 69 15.71 4.52 -17.03
N ALA A 70 16.81 5.24 -16.85
CA ALA A 70 17.60 5.76 -17.97
C ALA A 70 18.15 4.64 -18.87
N ASN A 71 18.63 3.53 -18.29
CA ASN A 71 19.10 2.38 -19.03
C ASN A 71 17.96 1.70 -19.83
N LYS A 72 16.75 1.59 -19.26
CA LYS A 72 15.55 1.07 -19.92
C LYS A 72 15.19 1.92 -21.14
N GLN A 73 15.21 3.26 -20.98
CA GLN A 73 14.98 4.20 -22.08
C GLN A 73 16.00 4.11 -23.22
N LEU A 74 17.26 3.77 -22.89
CA LEU A 74 18.32 3.54 -23.86
C LEU A 74 18.34 2.12 -24.43
N HIS A 75 17.29 1.32 -24.20
CA HIS A 75 17.16 -0.08 -24.64
C HIS A 75 18.31 -0.99 -24.15
N MET A 76 18.88 -0.71 -22.98
CA MET A 76 19.98 -1.49 -22.38
C MET A 76 19.50 -2.68 -21.58
N PHE A 77 18.18 -2.79 -21.29
CA PHE A 77 17.61 -3.95 -20.61
C PHE A 77 17.61 -5.16 -21.54
N LYS A 78 17.99 -6.33 -21.01
CA LYS A 78 18.17 -7.55 -21.78
C LYS A 78 17.01 -8.52 -21.62
N ASN A 79 16.30 -8.44 -20.48
CA ASN A 79 15.22 -9.36 -20.15
C ASN A 79 14.27 -8.76 -19.08
N ALA A 80 13.21 -9.46 -18.79
CA ALA A 80 12.21 -9.07 -17.80
C ALA A 80 12.79 -8.88 -16.39
N GLN A 81 13.85 -9.63 -16.02
CA GLN A 81 14.47 -9.54 -14.72
C GLN A 81 15.10 -8.15 -14.47
N ASP A 82 15.58 -7.47 -15.51
CA ASP A 82 16.11 -6.12 -15.40
C ASP A 82 15.02 -5.12 -14.97
N THR A 83 13.80 -5.24 -15.53
CA THR A 83 12.64 -4.45 -15.11
C THR A 83 12.22 -4.80 -13.67
N ILE A 84 12.12 -6.09 -13.33
CA ILE A 84 11.78 -6.52 -11.98
C ILE A 84 12.79 -5.94 -10.96
N ASN A 85 14.09 -6.04 -11.25
CA ASN A 85 15.15 -5.52 -10.37
C ASN A 85 15.07 -3.99 -10.20
N GLN A 86 14.66 -3.26 -11.26
CA GLN A 86 14.42 -1.83 -11.20
C GLN A 86 13.25 -1.53 -10.24
N ASP A 87 12.10 -2.13 -10.48
CA ASP A 87 10.85 -1.81 -9.77
C ASP A 87 10.92 -2.20 -8.29
N MET A 88 11.61 -3.29 -7.96
CA MET A 88 11.83 -3.71 -6.58
C MET A 88 12.66 -2.73 -5.74
N LEU A 89 13.32 -1.73 -6.32
CA LEU A 89 14.05 -0.70 -5.58
C LEU A 89 13.11 0.35 -4.95
N LEU A 90 11.91 0.53 -5.48
CA LEU A 90 11.00 1.58 -5.02
C LEU A 90 10.47 1.33 -3.60
N VAL A 91 10.14 0.08 -3.26
CA VAL A 91 9.63 -0.25 -1.92
C VAL A 91 10.65 0.09 -0.83
N PRO A 92 11.89 -0.41 -0.84
CA PRO A 92 12.89 -0.03 0.16
C PRO A 92 13.23 1.47 0.13
N ALA A 93 13.21 2.12 -1.04
CA ALA A 93 13.43 3.56 -1.14
C ALA A 93 12.40 4.34 -0.32
N TYR A 94 11.12 4.00 -0.48
CA TYR A 94 10.03 4.57 0.31
C TYR A 94 10.18 4.28 1.81
N GLU A 95 10.40 3.02 2.17
CA GLU A 95 10.49 2.60 3.58
C GLU A 95 11.61 3.35 4.33
N TYR A 96 12.79 3.49 3.72
CA TYR A 96 13.89 4.26 4.30
C TYR A 96 13.55 5.75 4.41
N TYR A 97 12.90 6.33 3.41
CA TYR A 97 12.49 7.73 3.47
C TYR A 97 11.37 7.97 4.48
N MET A 98 10.45 7.03 4.67
CA MET A 98 9.46 7.11 5.74
C MET A 98 10.10 7.05 7.13
N LYS A 99 11.13 6.20 7.32
CA LYS A 99 11.93 6.19 8.55
C LYS A 99 12.66 7.53 8.76
N ALA A 100 13.26 8.09 7.71
CA ALA A 100 13.90 9.40 7.76
C ALA A 100 12.90 10.49 8.15
N LEU A 101 11.69 10.47 7.57
CA LEU A 101 10.63 11.45 7.85
C LEU A 101 10.15 11.37 9.30
N ALA A 102 10.01 10.15 9.84
CA ALA A 102 9.55 9.92 11.22
C ALA A 102 10.51 10.50 12.29
N VAL A 103 11.82 10.58 11.98
CA VAL A 103 12.84 11.11 12.91
C VAL A 103 13.39 12.47 12.50
N ASP A 104 12.76 13.17 11.54
CA ASP A 104 13.24 14.45 10.99
C ASP A 104 12.85 15.66 11.83
N THR A 105 12.85 15.53 13.15
CA THR A 105 12.63 16.68 14.04
C THR A 105 13.92 17.07 14.74
N ILE A 106 14.40 18.28 14.47
CA ILE A 106 15.56 18.87 15.15
C ILE A 106 15.09 20.12 15.93
N ILE A 107 15.77 20.41 17.04
CA ILE A 107 15.55 21.67 17.79
C ILE A 107 16.50 22.72 17.28
N ASP A 108 15.99 23.85 16.84
CA ASP A 108 16.80 24.97 16.37
C ASP A 108 17.50 25.73 17.52
N LYS A 109 18.38 26.68 17.19
CA LYS A 109 19.09 27.51 18.17
C LYS A 109 18.18 28.33 19.09
N LYS A 110 16.89 28.46 18.76
CA LYS A 110 15.87 29.18 19.52
C LYS A 110 14.95 28.24 20.32
N GLY A 111 15.27 26.94 20.38
CA GLY A 111 14.48 25.92 21.07
C GLY A 111 13.22 25.50 20.31
N LYS A 112 13.05 25.86 19.03
CA LYS A 112 11.87 25.52 18.25
C LYS A 112 12.10 24.25 17.42
N PRO A 113 11.08 23.36 17.33
CA PRO A 113 11.17 22.22 16.43
C PRO A 113 11.16 22.67 14.96
N LYS A 114 12.01 22.10 14.16
CA LYS A 114 12.03 22.23 12.70
C LYS A 114 12.44 20.94 12.03
N THR A 115 12.15 20.79 10.74
CA THR A 115 12.55 19.66 9.93
C THR A 115 13.78 20.03 9.08
N LYS A 116 14.61 19.04 8.78
CA LYS A 116 15.82 19.19 7.95
C LYS A 116 15.63 18.62 6.55
N ASN A 117 15.09 17.40 6.46
CA ASN A 117 15.02 16.62 5.24
C ASN A 117 13.57 16.45 4.71
N SER A 118 12.55 16.73 5.54
CA SER A 118 11.14 16.48 5.21
C SER A 118 10.73 17.03 3.85
N LYS A 119 11.10 18.29 3.54
CA LYS A 119 10.75 18.87 2.25
C LYS A 119 11.33 18.07 1.09
N LYS A 120 12.60 17.70 1.16
CA LYS A 120 13.28 16.92 0.11
C LYS A 120 12.65 15.53 -0.05
N ILE A 121 12.32 14.86 1.06
CA ILE A 121 11.65 13.55 1.05
C ILE A 121 10.31 13.66 0.34
N LEU A 122 9.48 14.63 0.74
CA LEU A 122 8.15 14.84 0.17
C LEU A 122 8.23 15.22 -1.32
N ASP A 123 9.17 16.07 -1.72
CA ASP A 123 9.40 16.42 -3.12
C ASP A 123 9.81 15.18 -3.95
N THR A 124 10.63 14.28 -3.38
CA THR A 124 11.02 13.01 -4.02
C THR A 124 9.80 12.10 -4.19
N PHE A 125 8.94 11.97 -3.17
CA PHE A 125 7.72 11.17 -3.28
C PHE A 125 6.78 11.67 -4.38
N VAL A 126 6.63 12.99 -4.50
CA VAL A 126 5.84 13.57 -5.61
C VAL A 126 6.45 13.24 -6.97
N GLY A 127 7.79 13.32 -7.07
CA GLY A 127 8.51 13.01 -8.32
C GLY A 127 8.33 11.56 -8.77
N HIS A 128 8.31 10.62 -7.83
CA HIS A 128 8.19 9.18 -8.11
C HIS A 128 6.75 8.63 -7.97
N LEU A 129 5.73 9.47 -7.80
CA LEU A 129 4.37 8.98 -7.59
C LEU A 129 3.91 8.03 -8.70
N ASN A 130 4.12 8.43 -9.98
CA ASN A 130 3.74 7.60 -11.12
C ASN A 130 4.54 6.30 -11.20
N ASP A 131 5.79 6.31 -10.73
CA ASP A 131 6.67 5.15 -10.78
C ASP A 131 6.15 4.01 -9.90
N TYR A 132 5.58 4.32 -8.72
CA TYR A 132 4.95 3.32 -7.86
C TYR A 132 3.74 2.66 -8.51
N TYR A 133 2.91 3.44 -9.20
CA TYR A 133 1.78 2.91 -9.96
C TYR A 133 2.25 1.97 -11.07
N MET A 134 3.22 2.43 -11.87
CA MET A 134 3.77 1.66 -12.99
C MET A 134 4.47 0.39 -12.52
N ALA A 135 5.28 0.49 -11.46
CA ALA A 135 5.94 -0.67 -10.86
C ALA A 135 4.93 -1.70 -10.35
N GLY A 136 3.84 -1.26 -9.71
CA GLY A 136 2.76 -2.16 -9.30
C GLY A 136 2.17 -2.93 -10.47
N ALA A 137 1.92 -2.26 -11.60
CA ALA A 137 1.37 -2.88 -12.80
C ALA A 137 2.39 -3.81 -13.49
N GLU A 138 3.66 -3.41 -13.62
CA GLU A 138 4.72 -4.22 -14.23
C GLU A 138 5.00 -5.48 -13.37
N LEU A 139 5.16 -5.32 -12.05
CA LEU A 139 5.37 -6.43 -11.12
C LEU A 139 4.20 -7.42 -11.12
N TYR A 140 2.95 -6.93 -11.20
CA TYR A 140 1.78 -7.78 -11.35
C TYR A 140 1.86 -8.63 -12.63
N ASN A 141 2.20 -8.02 -13.76
CA ASN A 141 2.36 -8.71 -15.04
C ASN A 141 3.48 -9.76 -15.01
N PHE A 142 4.51 -9.54 -14.20
CA PHE A 142 5.59 -10.50 -13.96
C PHE A 142 5.28 -11.50 -12.82
N GLN A 143 4.03 -11.55 -12.34
CA GLN A 143 3.56 -12.45 -11.27
C GLN A 143 4.32 -12.25 -9.94
N LYS A 144 4.86 -11.05 -9.71
CA LYS A 144 5.45 -10.62 -8.44
C LYS A 144 4.37 -9.94 -7.59
N TYR A 145 3.35 -10.71 -7.23
CA TYR A 145 2.11 -10.18 -6.67
C TYR A 145 2.29 -9.50 -5.31
N ASP A 146 3.16 -10.05 -4.44
CA ASP A 146 3.48 -9.41 -3.15
C ASP A 146 4.15 -8.05 -3.31
N ASP A 147 5.07 -7.93 -4.28
CA ASP A 147 5.75 -6.68 -4.56
C ASP A 147 4.83 -5.69 -5.27
N ALA A 148 3.96 -6.18 -6.16
CA ALA A 148 2.89 -5.38 -6.78
C ALA A 148 1.93 -4.81 -5.73
N PHE A 149 1.50 -5.62 -4.76
CA PHE A 149 0.66 -5.21 -3.65
C PHE A 149 1.30 -4.06 -2.86
N LYS A 150 2.60 -4.16 -2.55
CA LYS A 150 3.34 -3.13 -1.83
C LYS A 150 3.45 -1.84 -2.65
N ALA A 151 3.81 -1.95 -3.94
CA ALA A 151 3.97 -0.79 -4.81
C ALA A 151 2.64 -0.03 -4.99
N PHE A 152 1.53 -0.72 -5.23
CA PHE A 152 0.19 -0.12 -5.26
C PHE A 152 -0.19 0.53 -3.93
N GLY A 153 0.13 -0.14 -2.80
CA GLY A 153 -0.11 0.40 -1.46
C GLY A 153 0.62 1.71 -1.23
N ILE A 154 1.90 1.79 -1.59
CA ILE A 154 2.69 3.02 -1.48
C ILE A 154 2.10 4.14 -2.34
N PHE A 155 1.70 3.85 -3.58
CA PHE A 155 1.03 4.84 -4.42
C PHE A 155 -0.22 5.42 -3.74
N ILE A 156 -1.08 4.55 -3.18
CA ILE A 156 -2.30 4.96 -2.48
C ILE A 156 -1.93 5.80 -1.24
N ASP A 157 -1.00 5.34 -0.41
CA ASP A 157 -0.56 6.04 0.80
C ASP A 157 -0.06 7.44 0.49
N LEU A 158 0.76 7.59 -0.56
CA LEU A 158 1.27 8.88 -1.00
C LEU A 158 0.15 9.83 -1.44
N THR A 159 -0.85 9.34 -2.17
CA THR A 159 -1.99 10.16 -2.60
C THR A 159 -2.89 10.59 -1.44
N GLN A 160 -2.94 9.79 -0.36
CA GLN A 160 -3.72 10.08 0.85
C GLN A 160 -2.92 10.84 1.93
N MET A 161 -1.61 11.05 1.73
CA MET A 161 -0.73 11.70 2.71
C MET A 161 -1.08 13.19 2.86
N PRO A 162 -1.49 13.67 4.05
CA PRO A 162 -1.91 15.06 4.24
C PRO A 162 -0.86 16.10 3.82
N GLN A 163 0.43 15.78 4.02
CA GLN A 163 1.55 16.65 3.67
C GLN A 163 1.71 16.85 2.16
N LEU A 164 1.22 15.90 1.34
CA LEU A 164 1.31 15.93 -0.12
C LEU A 164 0.06 16.48 -0.79
N LYS A 165 -1.05 16.63 -0.06
CA LYS A 165 -2.35 17.05 -0.61
C LYS A 165 -2.26 18.28 -1.51
N LYS A 166 -1.51 19.32 -1.07
CA LYS A 166 -1.34 20.56 -1.86
C LYS A 166 -0.50 20.34 -3.12
N SER A 167 0.59 19.56 -3.02
CA SER A 167 1.50 19.29 -4.13
C SER A 167 0.87 18.37 -5.18
N LEU A 168 -0.07 17.52 -4.76
CA LEU A 168 -0.75 16.58 -5.65
C LEU A 168 -2.09 17.10 -6.19
N ALA A 169 -2.57 18.27 -5.77
CA ALA A 169 -3.89 18.78 -6.14
C ALA A 169 -4.14 18.90 -7.64
N SER A 170 -3.09 19.11 -8.44
CA SER A 170 -3.15 19.18 -9.90
C SER A 170 -2.48 17.99 -10.60
N ASN A 171 -2.05 16.98 -9.85
CA ASN A 171 -1.42 15.80 -10.43
C ASN A 171 -2.49 14.83 -10.95
N PRO A 172 -2.54 14.54 -12.27
CA PRO A 172 -3.56 13.65 -12.84
C PRO A 172 -3.52 12.24 -12.25
N MET A 173 -2.35 11.76 -11.79
CA MET A 173 -2.23 10.45 -11.15
C MET A 173 -2.88 10.39 -9.77
N ALA A 174 -3.09 11.54 -9.11
CA ALA A 174 -3.81 11.62 -7.83
C ALA A 174 -5.34 11.76 -7.99
N ALA A 175 -5.88 11.62 -9.20
CA ALA A 175 -7.33 11.63 -9.42
C ALA A 175 -8.00 10.44 -8.71
N ASP A 176 -9.15 10.69 -8.07
CA ASP A 176 -9.88 9.70 -7.28
C ASP A 176 -10.16 8.39 -8.04
N SER A 177 -10.45 8.49 -9.34
CA SER A 177 -10.68 7.32 -10.21
C SER A 177 -9.44 6.43 -10.38
N ILE A 178 -8.24 7.04 -10.44
CA ILE A 178 -6.98 6.28 -10.53
C ILE A 178 -6.65 5.67 -9.17
N VAL A 179 -6.77 6.45 -8.10
CA VAL A 179 -6.46 5.98 -6.73
C VAL A 179 -7.38 4.83 -6.33
N SER A 180 -8.70 4.96 -6.56
CA SER A 180 -9.66 3.92 -6.23
C SER A 180 -9.49 2.66 -7.07
N SER A 181 -9.19 2.78 -8.37
CA SER A 181 -8.88 1.63 -9.23
C SER A 181 -7.56 0.97 -8.87
N THR A 182 -6.57 1.73 -8.39
CA THR A 182 -5.32 1.15 -7.88
C THR A 182 -5.55 0.34 -6.61
N ALA A 183 -6.41 0.79 -5.70
CA ALA A 183 -6.80 0.02 -4.52
C ALA A 183 -7.52 -1.29 -4.91
N PHE A 184 -8.35 -1.27 -5.95
CA PHE A 184 -8.93 -2.48 -6.51
C PHE A 184 -7.85 -3.44 -7.05
N ASN A 185 -6.89 -2.94 -7.83
CA ASN A 185 -5.78 -3.75 -8.36
C ASN A 185 -4.88 -4.30 -7.23
N GLN A 186 -4.69 -3.54 -6.15
CA GLN A 186 -4.01 -4.00 -4.95
C GLN A 186 -4.71 -5.20 -4.33
N GLY A 187 -6.06 -5.18 -4.24
CA GLY A 187 -6.86 -6.31 -3.78
C GLY A 187 -6.70 -7.55 -4.65
N ILE A 188 -6.68 -7.37 -5.97
CA ILE A 188 -6.43 -8.46 -6.91
C ILE A 188 -5.04 -9.07 -6.68
N ALA A 189 -3.99 -8.25 -6.53
CA ALA A 189 -2.63 -8.72 -6.29
C ALA A 189 -2.52 -9.56 -4.99
N ALA A 190 -3.15 -9.10 -3.90
CA ALA A 190 -3.20 -9.84 -2.65
C ALA A 190 -3.94 -11.19 -2.78
N TRP A 191 -5.03 -11.22 -3.54
CA TRP A 191 -5.79 -12.44 -3.77
C TRP A 191 -4.99 -13.50 -4.55
N GLN A 192 -4.16 -13.10 -5.51
CA GLN A 192 -3.33 -14.04 -6.28
C GLN A 192 -2.36 -14.86 -5.41
N VAL A 193 -2.01 -14.37 -4.24
CA VAL A 193 -1.12 -15.03 -3.26
C VAL A 193 -1.86 -15.43 -1.98
N GLU A 194 -3.18 -15.52 -2.04
CA GLU A 194 -4.07 -15.99 -0.96
C GLU A 194 -3.95 -15.15 0.34
N ARG A 195 -3.51 -13.89 0.23
CA ARG A 195 -3.51 -12.93 1.33
C ARG A 195 -4.93 -12.35 1.51
N PHE A 196 -5.85 -13.20 1.96
CA PHE A 196 -7.28 -12.91 1.94
C PHE A 196 -7.66 -11.66 2.75
N ASP A 197 -7.05 -11.45 3.92
CA ASP A 197 -7.32 -10.28 4.75
C ASP A 197 -6.90 -8.98 4.06
N ASP A 198 -5.72 -8.99 3.47
CA ASP A 198 -5.20 -7.85 2.71
C ASP A 198 -6.05 -7.58 1.46
N ALA A 199 -6.49 -8.64 0.77
CA ALA A 199 -7.35 -8.52 -0.40
C ALA A 199 -8.69 -7.90 -0.06
N ILE A 200 -9.37 -8.38 0.99
CA ILE A 200 -10.63 -7.81 1.48
C ILE A 200 -10.41 -6.35 1.90
N GLY A 201 -9.36 -6.07 2.67
CA GLY A 201 -9.01 -4.72 3.11
C GLY A 201 -8.80 -3.76 1.94
N ALA A 202 -8.10 -4.19 0.89
CA ALA A 202 -7.86 -3.39 -0.30
C ALA A 202 -9.14 -3.15 -1.12
N PHE A 203 -10.02 -4.15 -1.28
CA PHE A 203 -11.32 -3.97 -1.95
C PHE A 203 -12.23 -3.01 -1.18
N MET A 204 -12.30 -3.14 0.14
CA MET A 204 -13.08 -2.22 0.98
C MET A 204 -12.49 -0.80 0.94
N ASN A 205 -11.17 -0.67 0.88
CA ASN A 205 -10.51 0.62 0.67
C ASN A 205 -10.84 1.21 -0.71
N ALA A 206 -10.88 0.39 -1.77
CA ALA A 206 -11.29 0.83 -3.10
C ALA A 206 -12.72 1.42 -3.09
N ILE A 207 -13.67 0.76 -2.42
CA ILE A 207 -15.03 1.26 -2.22
C ILE A 207 -15.02 2.61 -1.50
N LYS A 208 -14.30 2.70 -0.38
CA LYS A 208 -14.16 3.94 0.40
C LYS A 208 -13.56 5.10 -0.42
N LEU A 209 -12.66 4.79 -1.34
CA LEU A 209 -12.03 5.74 -2.26
C LEU A 209 -12.89 6.05 -3.50
N GLY A 210 -14.11 5.52 -3.58
CA GLY A 210 -15.07 5.83 -4.63
C GLY A 210 -15.04 4.89 -5.85
N TYR A 211 -14.50 3.67 -5.73
CA TYR A 211 -14.61 2.67 -6.80
C TYR A 211 -16.03 2.10 -6.87
N ASN A 212 -16.92 2.85 -7.53
CA ASN A 212 -18.36 2.59 -7.57
C ASN A 212 -18.72 1.58 -8.69
N LYS A 213 -18.20 0.34 -8.61
CA LYS A 213 -18.53 -0.73 -9.55
C LYS A 213 -18.94 -1.98 -8.79
N LYS A 214 -20.00 -2.66 -9.26
CA LYS A 214 -20.49 -3.94 -8.70
C LYS A 214 -19.35 -4.93 -8.50
N GLN A 215 -18.43 -5.00 -9.44
CA GLN A 215 -17.30 -5.93 -9.44
C GLN A 215 -16.46 -5.92 -8.15
N VAL A 216 -16.28 -4.78 -7.48
CA VAL A 216 -15.47 -4.72 -6.24
C VAL A 216 -16.15 -5.47 -5.10
N TYR A 217 -17.48 -5.39 -5.02
CA TYR A 217 -18.26 -6.14 -4.03
C TYR A 217 -18.24 -7.64 -4.34
N ASP A 218 -18.37 -8.00 -5.61
CA ASP A 218 -18.33 -9.40 -6.04
C ASP A 218 -16.98 -10.06 -5.69
N TYR A 219 -15.88 -9.36 -5.93
CA TYR A 219 -14.55 -9.87 -5.57
C TYR A 219 -14.32 -9.90 -4.07
N ALA A 220 -14.73 -8.86 -3.34
CA ALA A 220 -14.60 -8.85 -1.89
C ALA A 220 -15.39 -10.01 -1.25
N MET A 221 -16.60 -10.28 -1.75
CA MET A 221 -17.43 -11.41 -1.30
C MET A 221 -16.81 -12.76 -1.65
N ALA A 222 -16.28 -12.92 -2.88
CA ALA A 222 -15.62 -14.15 -3.30
C ALA A 222 -14.40 -14.47 -2.42
N VAL A 223 -13.60 -13.46 -2.10
CA VAL A 223 -12.44 -13.61 -1.20
C VAL A 223 -12.89 -13.91 0.23
N ALA A 224 -13.92 -13.22 0.75
CA ALA A 224 -14.45 -13.50 2.08
C ALA A 224 -15.01 -14.93 2.19
N GLN A 225 -15.67 -15.42 1.14
CA GLN A 225 -16.15 -16.81 1.06
C GLN A 225 -14.98 -17.81 1.02
N ALA A 226 -13.96 -17.57 0.19
CA ALA A 226 -12.77 -18.43 0.11
C ALA A 226 -12.01 -18.50 1.43
N ALA A 227 -11.98 -17.38 2.18
CA ALA A 227 -11.37 -17.29 3.51
C ALA A 227 -12.24 -17.84 4.64
N GLY A 228 -13.48 -18.29 4.38
CA GLY A 228 -14.43 -18.74 5.39
C GLY A 228 -14.92 -17.64 6.34
N LYS A 229 -14.83 -16.36 5.92
CA LYS A 229 -15.18 -15.18 6.74
C LYS A 229 -16.66 -14.81 6.56
N ASN A 230 -17.55 -15.65 7.12
CA ASN A 230 -19.00 -15.52 6.93
C ASN A 230 -19.56 -14.18 7.40
N ASP A 231 -19.07 -13.63 8.52
CA ASP A 231 -19.53 -12.32 9.02
C ASP A 231 -19.11 -11.18 8.08
N THR A 232 -17.89 -11.24 7.55
CA THR A 232 -17.41 -10.27 6.56
C THR A 232 -18.19 -10.38 5.25
N LEU A 233 -18.46 -11.60 4.77
CA LEU A 233 -19.30 -11.85 3.61
C LEU A 233 -20.70 -11.24 3.78
N PHE A 234 -21.31 -11.44 4.95
CA PHE A 234 -22.60 -10.85 5.31
C PHE A 234 -22.55 -9.31 5.29
N MET A 235 -21.54 -8.69 5.92
CA MET A 235 -21.39 -7.23 5.94
C MET A 235 -21.26 -6.65 4.51
N ILE A 236 -20.44 -7.27 3.66
CA ILE A 236 -20.25 -6.83 2.27
C ILE A 236 -21.58 -6.97 1.49
N ALA A 237 -22.30 -8.07 1.67
CA ALA A 237 -23.58 -8.29 1.01
C ALA A 237 -24.63 -7.26 1.44
N GLN A 238 -24.68 -6.88 2.73
CA GLN A 238 -25.55 -5.82 3.22
C GLN A 238 -25.25 -4.46 2.60
N GLU A 239 -23.98 -4.12 2.42
CA GLU A 239 -23.56 -2.86 1.79
C GLU A 239 -23.88 -2.83 0.28
N ALA A 240 -23.72 -3.98 -0.41
CA ALA A 240 -23.97 -4.10 -1.84
C ALA A 240 -25.47 -4.17 -2.22
N LEU A 241 -26.30 -4.73 -1.34
CA LEU A 241 -27.73 -4.98 -1.62
C LEU A 241 -28.50 -3.71 -2.07
N PRO A 242 -28.42 -2.56 -1.39
CA PRO A 242 -29.15 -1.36 -1.80
C PRO A 242 -28.66 -0.78 -3.14
N LEU A 243 -27.42 -1.08 -3.53
CA LEU A 243 -26.79 -0.56 -4.74
C LEU A 243 -27.08 -1.45 -5.96
N TYR A 244 -26.99 -2.77 -5.78
CA TYR A 244 -26.97 -3.73 -6.89
C TYR A 244 -27.98 -4.90 -6.71
N GLY A 245 -28.77 -4.90 -5.66
CA GLY A 245 -29.70 -6.01 -5.36
C GLY A 245 -30.75 -6.26 -6.45
N LYS A 246 -31.15 -5.21 -7.20
CA LYS A 246 -32.06 -5.35 -8.35
C LYS A 246 -31.40 -6.07 -9.54
N GLU A 247 -30.09 -5.92 -9.69
CA GLU A 247 -29.32 -6.53 -10.77
C GLU A 247 -28.88 -7.96 -10.42
N ASP A 248 -28.68 -8.24 -9.13
CA ASP A 248 -28.11 -9.50 -8.68
C ASP A 248 -28.63 -9.92 -7.30
N THR A 249 -29.31 -11.06 -7.27
CA THR A 249 -29.90 -11.63 -6.05
C THR A 249 -28.89 -12.34 -5.15
N GLN A 250 -27.61 -12.42 -5.53
CA GLN A 250 -26.61 -13.05 -4.69
C GLN A 250 -26.48 -12.37 -3.31
N TYR A 251 -26.63 -11.05 -3.25
CA TYR A 251 -26.51 -10.29 -2.00
C TYR A 251 -27.60 -10.68 -1.00
N ILE A 252 -28.86 -10.68 -1.41
CA ILE A 252 -29.94 -11.09 -0.51
C ILE A 252 -29.85 -12.57 -0.12
N ARG A 253 -29.38 -13.43 -1.01
CA ARG A 253 -29.12 -14.85 -0.68
C ARG A 253 -28.06 -15.00 0.40
N GLN A 254 -26.94 -14.26 0.32
CA GLN A 254 -25.89 -14.32 1.34
C GLN A 254 -26.37 -13.79 2.69
N ILE A 255 -27.15 -12.71 2.70
CA ILE A 255 -27.76 -12.17 3.91
C ILE A 255 -28.71 -13.19 4.54
N THR A 256 -29.61 -13.78 3.73
CA THR A 256 -30.58 -14.78 4.19
C THR A 256 -29.85 -16.03 4.70
N ASN A 257 -28.83 -16.52 3.99
CA ASN A 257 -28.05 -17.68 4.41
C ASN A 257 -27.35 -17.46 5.75
N HIS A 258 -26.80 -16.26 5.99
CA HIS A 258 -26.17 -15.92 7.27
C HIS A 258 -27.18 -16.02 8.42
N TYR A 259 -28.40 -15.45 8.27
CA TYR A 259 -29.44 -15.55 9.27
C TYR A 259 -29.96 -17.00 9.46
N LEU A 260 -30.04 -17.79 8.38
CA LEU A 260 -30.41 -19.21 8.47
C LEU A 260 -29.39 -20.04 9.23
N GLN A 261 -28.08 -19.78 8.99
CA GLN A 261 -26.99 -20.48 9.71
C GLN A 261 -27.02 -20.17 11.21
N SER A 262 -27.38 -18.94 11.58
CA SER A 262 -27.56 -18.53 12.97
C SER A 262 -28.94 -18.89 13.56
N LYS A 263 -29.84 -19.53 12.77
CA LYS A 263 -31.22 -19.85 13.11
C LYS A 263 -32.08 -18.63 13.45
N ASP A 264 -31.71 -17.48 12.90
CA ASP A 264 -32.42 -16.21 13.06
C ASP A 264 -33.46 -16.05 11.92
N TYR A 265 -34.50 -16.85 11.97
CA TYR A 265 -35.53 -16.90 10.92
C TYR A 265 -36.31 -15.57 10.81
N ASP A 266 -36.51 -14.86 11.92
CA ASP A 266 -37.20 -13.57 11.92
C ASP A 266 -36.46 -12.52 11.10
N ASN A 267 -35.14 -12.39 11.27
CA ASN A 267 -34.34 -11.48 10.48
C ASN A 267 -34.14 -11.97 9.03
N ALA A 268 -34.13 -13.28 8.78
CA ALA A 268 -34.16 -13.83 7.43
C ALA A 268 -35.43 -13.41 6.68
N TYR A 269 -36.62 -13.61 7.26
CA TYR A 269 -37.91 -13.18 6.69
C TYR A 269 -37.97 -11.66 6.50
N LYS A 270 -37.47 -10.88 7.47
CA LYS A 270 -37.48 -9.43 7.39
C LYS A 270 -36.61 -8.94 6.21
N ALA A 271 -35.40 -9.47 6.06
CA ALA A 271 -34.50 -9.10 4.99
C ALA A 271 -35.10 -9.40 3.60
N ILE A 272 -35.63 -10.60 3.38
CA ILE A 272 -36.20 -10.96 2.08
C ILE A 272 -37.50 -10.18 1.79
N ASN A 273 -38.34 -9.89 2.79
CA ASN A 273 -39.53 -9.08 2.59
C ASN A 273 -39.16 -7.64 2.19
N GLN A 274 -38.17 -7.04 2.80
CA GLN A 274 -37.67 -5.71 2.38
C GLN A 274 -37.16 -5.70 0.93
N ALA A 275 -36.47 -6.77 0.48
CA ALA A 275 -36.05 -6.88 -0.92
C ALA A 275 -37.26 -7.02 -1.87
N ILE A 276 -38.31 -7.78 -1.49
CA ILE A 276 -39.55 -7.91 -2.27
C ILE A 276 -40.30 -6.56 -2.34
N GLU A 277 -40.35 -5.79 -1.26
CA GLU A 277 -40.95 -4.46 -1.25
C GLU A 277 -40.28 -3.49 -2.21
N GLN A 278 -38.93 -3.58 -2.33
CA GLN A 278 -38.15 -2.71 -3.23
C GLN A 278 -38.27 -3.12 -4.70
N ASP A 279 -38.45 -4.41 -4.99
CA ASP A 279 -38.63 -4.96 -6.34
C ASP A 279 -39.59 -6.16 -6.34
N PRO A 280 -40.90 -5.90 -6.29
CA PRO A 280 -41.90 -6.96 -6.22
C PRO A 280 -41.96 -7.85 -7.46
N ALA A 281 -41.42 -7.39 -8.58
CA ALA A 281 -41.46 -8.12 -9.84
C ALA A 281 -40.32 -9.17 -9.97
N ASN A 282 -39.38 -9.20 -9.05
CA ASN A 282 -38.24 -10.11 -9.11
C ASN A 282 -38.60 -11.51 -8.58
N PRO A 283 -38.77 -12.52 -9.45
CA PRO A 283 -39.19 -13.85 -9.03
C PRO A 283 -38.19 -14.56 -8.14
N GLN A 284 -36.93 -14.21 -8.22
CA GLN A 284 -35.86 -14.84 -7.43
C GLN A 284 -36.02 -14.56 -5.92
N TYR A 285 -36.54 -13.42 -5.55
CA TYR A 285 -36.81 -13.13 -4.13
C TYR A 285 -37.82 -14.07 -3.50
N TYR A 286 -38.85 -14.47 -4.27
CA TYR A 286 -39.84 -15.42 -3.81
C TYR A 286 -39.26 -16.84 -3.69
N VAL A 287 -38.33 -17.21 -4.57
CA VAL A 287 -37.58 -18.46 -4.43
C VAL A 287 -36.76 -18.46 -3.14
N VAL A 288 -36.00 -17.39 -2.87
CA VAL A 288 -35.23 -17.25 -1.62
C VAL A 288 -36.14 -17.30 -0.40
N LYS A 289 -37.29 -16.61 -0.44
CA LYS A 289 -38.29 -16.64 0.64
C LYS A 289 -38.88 -18.03 0.90
N GLY A 290 -39.01 -18.84 -0.14
CA GLY A 290 -39.51 -20.23 -0.01
C GLY A 290 -38.50 -21.20 0.61
N ILE A 291 -37.25 -20.82 0.74
CA ILE A 291 -36.15 -21.62 1.37
C ILE A 291 -36.11 -21.38 2.89
N ILE A 292 -36.55 -20.21 3.39
CA ILE A 292 -36.64 -19.88 4.81
C ILE A 292 -37.74 -20.70 5.51
#